data_8d72f47a46d2eab622809d283fec3270
#
_entry.id   8d72f47a46d2eab622809d283fec3270
#
_cell.length_a   1.000
_cell.length_b   1.000
_cell.length_c   1.000
_cell.angle_alpha   90.00
_cell.angle_beta   90.00
_cell.angle_gamma   90.00
#
_symmetry.space_group_name_H-M   'P 1'
#
loop_
_entity.id
_entity.type
_entity.pdbx_description
1 polymer ?
#
loop_
_entity_poly.entity_id
_entity_poly.type
_entity_poly.pdbx_seq_one_letter_code
_entity_poly.pdbx_strand_id
1 'polypeptide(L)'
;MSDIRFNQWLHQSGTGGVSQVASGAVGVGTTNPLADFYVRGDAQITGILTAGHIAMGSSITFGDDNRAYFGDDTDLQVYHNNSHAFVANSTGHPTVTSSQINLN
;
A
#
# COMPACT_ATOMS: atom_id res chain seq x y z
N MET A 1 2.13 36.66 5.68
CA MET A 1 1.73 35.29 5.41
C MET A 1 0.28 35.12 5.82
N SER A 2 -0.50 34.46 4.98
CA SER A 2 -1.93 34.21 5.22
C SER A 2 -2.16 32.74 5.47
N ASP A 3 -2.88 32.43 6.53
CA ASP A 3 -3.24 31.05 6.90
C ASP A 3 -4.75 30.91 6.94
N ILE A 4 -5.22 29.73 6.52
CA ILE A 4 -6.60 29.32 6.78
C ILE A 4 -6.52 28.24 7.87
N ARG A 5 -7.24 28.46 8.97
CA ARG A 5 -7.20 27.56 10.13
C ARG A 5 -8.59 27.02 10.41
N PHE A 6 -8.71 25.68 10.36
CA PHE A 6 -9.96 25.00 10.70
C PHE A 6 -9.64 23.60 11.23
N ASN A 7 -10.55 23.06 12.03
CA ASN A 7 -10.41 21.71 12.58
C ASN A 7 -10.97 20.64 11.63
N GLN A 8 -11.95 21.01 10.84
CA GLN A 8 -12.65 20.06 9.97
C GLN A 8 -13.02 20.73 8.65
N TRP A 9 -12.91 19.94 7.58
CA TRP A 9 -13.44 20.29 6.27
C TRP A 9 -14.46 19.23 5.89
N LEU A 10 -15.73 19.55 6.03
CA LEU A 10 -16.83 18.60 5.88
C LEU A 10 -17.67 18.96 4.66
N HIS A 11 -18.39 17.96 4.15
CA HIS A 11 -19.49 18.20 3.22
C HIS A 11 -20.56 19.03 3.93
N GLN A 12 -21.37 19.79 3.18
CA GLN A 12 -22.42 20.65 3.75
C GLN A 12 -23.43 19.89 4.61
N SER A 13 -23.55 18.57 4.45
CA SER A 13 -24.39 17.72 5.31
C SER A 13 -23.81 17.52 6.72
N GLY A 14 -22.56 17.97 6.94
CA GLY A 14 -21.87 17.79 8.22
C GLY A 14 -21.25 16.42 8.45
N THR A 15 -21.21 15.57 7.43
CA THR A 15 -20.66 14.21 7.53
C THR A 15 -19.48 14.00 6.57
N GLY A 16 -18.56 13.10 6.94
CA GLY A 16 -17.38 12.80 6.14
C GLY A 16 -16.35 13.92 6.19
N GLY A 17 -15.43 13.93 5.21
CA GLY A 17 -14.46 14.98 5.04
C GLY A 17 -13.13 14.73 5.73
N VAL A 18 -12.42 15.84 5.99
CA VAL A 18 -11.07 15.85 6.55
C VAL A 18 -11.09 16.54 7.90
N SER A 19 -10.46 15.93 8.90
CA SER A 19 -10.34 16.47 10.25
C SER A 19 -8.88 16.55 10.63
N GLN A 20 -8.50 17.61 11.37
CA GLN A 20 -7.20 17.70 12.01
C GLN A 20 -7.37 17.89 13.51
N VAL A 21 -6.72 17.02 14.28
CA VAL A 21 -6.75 17.10 15.75
C VAL A 21 -5.59 17.91 16.29
N ALA A 22 -5.63 18.25 17.60
CA ALA A 22 -4.65 19.14 18.21
C ALA A 22 -3.20 18.65 18.11
N SER A 23 -2.98 17.33 18.01
CA SER A 23 -1.65 16.75 17.82
C SER A 23 -1.08 16.98 16.41
N GLY A 24 -1.91 17.46 15.47
CA GLY A 24 -1.55 17.62 14.07
C GLY A 24 -1.95 16.46 13.18
N ALA A 25 -2.40 15.34 13.75
CA ALA A 25 -2.82 14.17 12.98
C ALA A 25 -4.04 14.50 12.11
N VAL A 26 -4.05 13.98 10.88
CA VAL A 26 -5.11 14.21 9.89
C VAL A 26 -5.87 12.92 9.66
N GLY A 27 -7.20 13.00 9.80
CA GLY A 27 -8.11 11.90 9.50
C GLY A 27 -8.95 12.20 8.27
N VAL A 28 -9.10 11.25 7.41
CA VAL A 28 -10.03 11.29 6.28
C VAL A 28 -11.14 10.28 6.57
N GLY A 29 -12.39 10.78 6.66
CA GLY A 29 -13.55 9.98 7.01
C GLY A 29 -13.64 9.64 8.50
N THR A 30 -12.85 10.26 9.35
CA THR A 30 -12.86 10.05 10.81
C THR A 30 -12.42 11.33 11.53
N THR A 31 -12.96 11.54 12.73
CA THR A 31 -12.52 12.60 13.65
C THR A 31 -11.54 12.06 14.70
N ASN A 32 -11.21 10.77 14.65
CA ASN A 32 -10.31 10.12 15.59
C ASN A 32 -9.20 9.38 14.84
N PRO A 33 -8.24 10.12 14.23
CA PRO A 33 -7.13 9.50 13.51
C PRO A 33 -6.21 8.72 14.47
N LEU A 34 -5.86 7.49 14.07
CA LEU A 34 -4.99 6.60 14.85
C LEU A 34 -3.53 6.66 14.40
N ALA A 35 -3.23 7.50 13.42
CA ALA A 35 -1.90 7.74 12.87
C ALA A 35 -1.81 9.19 12.40
N ASP A 36 -0.63 9.67 12.05
CA ASP A 36 -0.43 11.05 11.59
C ASP A 36 -1.27 11.38 10.35
N PHE A 37 -1.40 10.42 9.45
CA PHE A 37 -2.34 10.47 8.33
C PHE A 37 -3.16 9.17 8.33
N TYR A 38 -4.44 9.28 8.61
CA TYR A 38 -5.32 8.14 8.79
C TYR A 38 -6.54 8.25 7.87
N VAL A 39 -6.70 7.27 6.97
CA VAL A 39 -7.87 7.16 6.09
C VAL A 39 -8.74 6.02 6.60
N ARG A 40 -9.96 6.33 7.01
CA ARG A 40 -10.95 5.32 7.37
C ARG A 40 -11.79 5.00 6.14
N GLY A 41 -11.40 3.95 5.44
CA GLY A 41 -12.00 3.56 4.16
C GLY A 41 -10.93 3.31 3.12
N ASP A 42 -11.28 3.50 1.88
CA ASP A 42 -10.41 3.22 0.75
C ASP A 42 -9.61 4.45 0.35
N ALA A 43 -8.38 4.22 -0.11
CA ALA A 43 -7.57 5.23 -0.76
C ALA A 43 -7.18 4.72 -2.15
N GLN A 44 -7.33 5.58 -3.17
CA GLN A 44 -6.91 5.25 -4.54
C GLN A 44 -5.80 6.20 -4.97
N ILE A 45 -4.69 5.61 -5.41
CA ILE A 45 -3.55 6.35 -5.96
C ILE A 45 -3.37 5.88 -7.40
N THR A 46 -3.57 6.78 -8.36
CA THR A 46 -3.45 6.44 -9.78
C THR A 46 -2.01 6.51 -10.30
N GLY A 47 -1.12 7.05 -9.49
CA GLY A 47 0.31 7.12 -9.77
C GLY A 47 1.11 6.15 -8.91
N ILE A 48 2.25 6.59 -8.43
CA ILE A 48 3.19 5.80 -7.64
C ILE A 48 3.02 6.13 -6.17
N LEU A 49 2.89 5.10 -5.33
CA LEU A 49 3.01 5.22 -3.89
C LEU A 49 4.43 4.83 -3.49
N THR A 50 5.18 5.79 -2.92
CA THR A 50 6.51 5.52 -2.35
C THR A 50 6.39 5.48 -0.83
N ALA A 51 6.74 4.36 -0.23
CA ALA A 51 6.70 4.17 1.22
C ALA A 51 7.98 3.47 1.68
N GLY A 52 8.48 3.86 2.86
CA GLY A 52 9.64 3.18 3.43
C GLY A 52 9.33 1.76 3.90
N HIS A 53 8.09 1.54 4.34
CA HIS A 53 7.63 0.23 4.78
C HIS A 53 6.12 0.14 4.52
N ILE A 54 5.67 -0.99 3.99
CA ILE A 54 4.26 -1.28 3.81
C ILE A 54 3.91 -2.49 4.68
N ALA A 55 3.01 -2.28 5.65
CA ALA A 55 2.46 -3.36 6.46
C ALA A 55 1.03 -3.65 5.98
N MET A 56 0.77 -4.89 5.61
CA MET A 56 -0.53 -5.32 5.08
C MET A 56 -1.26 -6.16 6.12
N GLY A 57 -2.45 -5.74 6.50
CA GLY A 57 -3.32 -6.52 7.40
C GLY A 57 -4.10 -7.61 6.69
N SER A 58 -4.09 -7.65 5.37
CA SER A 58 -4.81 -8.63 4.56
C SER A 58 -3.99 -8.96 3.31
N SER A 59 -4.56 -8.84 2.14
CA SER A 59 -3.96 -9.32 0.89
C SER A 59 -3.44 -8.17 0.02
N ILE A 60 -2.42 -8.48 -0.79
CA ILE A 60 -2.03 -7.66 -1.94
C ILE A 60 -2.48 -8.41 -3.18
N THR A 61 -3.22 -7.76 -4.07
CA THR A 61 -3.70 -8.36 -5.32
C THR A 61 -2.94 -7.78 -6.50
N PHE A 62 -2.36 -8.65 -7.29
CA PHE A 62 -1.75 -8.32 -8.58
C PHE A 62 -2.58 -8.96 -9.69
N GLY A 63 -2.98 -8.17 -10.67
CA GLY A 63 -3.63 -8.71 -11.87
C GLY A 63 -2.66 -9.49 -12.74
N ASP A 64 -3.18 -10.19 -13.74
CA ASP A 64 -2.35 -10.95 -14.68
C ASP A 64 -1.33 -10.03 -15.35
N ASP A 65 -0.13 -10.57 -15.55
CA ASP A 65 1.03 -9.87 -16.10
C ASP A 65 1.59 -8.72 -15.26
N ASN A 66 0.95 -8.38 -14.15
CA ASN A 66 1.52 -7.46 -13.17
C ASN A 66 2.52 -8.20 -12.28
N ARG A 67 3.62 -7.57 -11.95
CA ARG A 67 4.75 -8.24 -11.31
C ARG A 67 5.16 -7.58 -10.01
N ALA A 68 5.52 -8.39 -9.02
CA ALA A 68 6.30 -7.96 -7.89
C ALA A 68 7.77 -8.06 -8.25
N TYR A 69 8.48 -6.94 -8.23
CA TYR A 69 9.91 -6.87 -8.55
C TYR A 69 10.73 -6.72 -7.28
N PHE A 70 11.84 -7.43 -7.22
CA PHE A 70 12.80 -7.36 -6.12
C PHE A 70 14.20 -7.19 -6.69
N GLY A 71 15.01 -6.33 -6.07
CA GLY A 71 16.34 -5.96 -6.51
C GLY A 71 16.34 -4.70 -7.39
N ASP A 72 17.47 -3.99 -7.41
CA ASP A 72 17.58 -2.72 -8.14
C ASP A 72 17.37 -2.88 -9.65
N ASP A 73 17.79 -4.02 -10.19
CA ASP A 73 17.65 -4.34 -11.61
C ASP A 73 16.46 -5.27 -11.90
N THR A 74 15.50 -5.36 -10.96
CA THR A 74 14.32 -6.23 -11.09
C THR A 74 14.65 -7.70 -11.33
N ASP A 75 15.71 -8.17 -10.68
CA ASP A 75 16.27 -9.51 -10.90
C ASP A 75 15.31 -10.64 -10.53
N LEU A 76 14.60 -10.48 -9.41
CA LEU A 76 13.61 -11.46 -8.98
C LEU A 76 12.21 -10.93 -9.23
N GLN A 77 11.38 -11.74 -9.87
CA GLN A 77 10.02 -11.40 -10.23
C GLN A 77 9.06 -12.50 -9.79
N VAL A 78 7.91 -12.13 -9.25
CA VAL A 78 6.81 -13.04 -8.95
C VAL A 78 5.56 -12.54 -9.67
N TYR A 79 4.96 -13.38 -10.51
CA TYR A 79 3.80 -12.98 -11.29
C TYR A 79 3.02 -14.19 -11.83
N HIS A 80 1.83 -13.92 -12.36
CA HIS A 80 0.98 -14.87 -13.07
C HIS A 80 0.61 -14.29 -14.44
N ASN A 81 0.63 -15.08 -15.49
CA ASN A 81 0.37 -14.61 -16.85
C ASN A 81 -0.92 -15.17 -17.46
N ASN A 82 -1.96 -15.32 -16.65
CA ASN A 82 -3.24 -15.89 -17.04
C ASN A 82 -3.17 -17.41 -17.34
N SER A 83 -2.00 -18.01 -17.27
CA SER A 83 -1.81 -19.44 -17.57
C SER A 83 -0.91 -20.12 -16.54
N HIS A 84 0.19 -19.49 -16.19
CA HIS A 84 1.21 -20.04 -15.31
C HIS A 84 1.66 -19.03 -14.27
N ALA A 85 2.06 -19.54 -13.11
CA ALA A 85 2.72 -18.77 -12.06
C ALA A 85 4.23 -18.88 -12.21
N PHE A 86 4.92 -17.77 -11.99
CA PHE A 86 6.37 -17.68 -12.12
C PHE A 86 7.01 -17.09 -10.87
N VAL A 87 8.11 -17.72 -10.46
CA VAL A 87 9.14 -17.10 -9.62
C VAL A 87 10.40 -17.12 -10.46
N ALA A 88 10.73 -15.98 -11.07
CA ALA A 88 11.79 -15.89 -12.08
C ALA A 88 12.94 -15.04 -11.53
N ASN A 89 14.15 -15.58 -11.66
CA ASN A 89 15.37 -14.89 -11.24
C ASN A 89 16.32 -14.81 -12.45
N SER A 90 16.79 -13.59 -12.76
CA SER A 90 17.63 -13.36 -13.93
C SER A 90 19.12 -13.33 -13.60
N THR A 91 19.49 -13.14 -12.32
CA THR A 91 20.88 -12.99 -11.90
C THR A 91 21.17 -13.88 -10.69
N GLY A 92 22.26 -14.63 -10.75
CA GLY A 92 22.67 -15.52 -9.66
C GLY A 92 21.80 -16.75 -9.55
N HIS A 93 21.76 -17.34 -8.36
CA HIS A 93 21.02 -18.56 -8.08
C HIS A 93 19.91 -18.32 -7.06
N PRO A 94 18.66 -18.72 -7.35
CA PRO A 94 17.64 -18.72 -6.33
C PRO A 94 17.95 -19.79 -5.28
N THR A 95 17.81 -19.45 -4.02
CA THR A 95 17.99 -20.39 -2.90
C THR A 95 16.67 -20.52 -2.17
N VAL A 96 16.14 -21.73 -2.11
CA VAL A 96 14.98 -22.08 -1.30
C VAL A 96 15.44 -22.96 -0.16
N THR A 97 15.36 -22.45 1.06
CA THR A 97 15.77 -23.16 2.26
C THR A 97 14.56 -23.52 3.10
N SER A 98 14.39 -24.78 3.38
CA SER A 98 13.26 -25.26 4.17
C SER A 98 13.60 -26.63 4.76
N SER A 99 12.98 -26.95 5.90
CA SER A 99 13.02 -28.32 6.44
C SER A 99 12.25 -29.32 5.56
N GLN A 100 11.30 -28.80 4.77
CA GLN A 100 10.52 -29.63 3.84
C GLN A 100 10.03 -28.77 2.67
N ILE A 101 10.23 -29.27 1.46
CA ILE A 101 9.72 -28.68 0.22
C ILE A 101 8.81 -29.71 -0.44
N ASN A 102 7.55 -29.34 -0.67
CA ASN A 102 6.58 -30.17 -1.37
C ASN A 102 6.38 -29.67 -2.79
N LEU A 103 6.62 -30.52 -3.75
CA LEU A 103 6.39 -30.25 -5.17
C LEU A 103 5.37 -31.25 -5.69
N ASN A 104 4.27 -30.74 -6.23
CA ASN A 104 3.22 -31.57 -6.79
C ASN A 104 3.35 -31.71 -8.31
#